data_d0f28193c42059ee725734cbfa173c98
#
_entry.id   d0f28193c42059ee725734cbfa173c98
#
_cell.length_a   1.000
_cell.length_b   1.000
_cell.length_c   1.000
_cell.angle_alpha   90.00
_cell.angle_beta   90.00
_cell.angle_gamma   90.00
#
_symmetry.space_group_name_H-M   'P 1'
#
loop_
_entity.id
_entity.type
_entity.pdbx_description
1 polymer ?
#
loop_
_entity_poly.entity_id
_entity_poly.type
_entity_poly.pdbx_seq_one_letter_code
_entity_poly.pdbx_strand_id
1 'polypeptide(L)'
;MIEVYLPEQDLANGCAVVLCPGGAMRWLSWESDVEKMASFLNERGIAAIGLRYHLNKAQMPQGMKMPPMVDVTHPEQFPQADANPMHTTYGDSIIWLAALDAKAAIRMVREHADEWHINKDKIGFLGFSAGGGVAIAATMSATKTERPDFLCTNFGPSLMPVTVPEDAPPLLIMTRADHPNVAAGLVALFMEWKKAGANAELHIYGDGKGPYELMPQTGETTTETWGSQLIQWLKAKKFIR
;
A
#
# COMPACT_ATOMS: atom_id res chain seq x y z
N MET A 1 7.35 -13.17 8.13
CA MET A 1 8.18 -13.91 7.14
C MET A 1 8.18 -13.15 5.84
N ILE A 2 9.31 -13.10 5.13
CA ILE A 2 9.38 -12.48 3.79
C ILE A 2 9.79 -13.51 2.74
N GLU A 3 9.49 -13.21 1.49
CA GLU A 3 9.91 -13.95 0.30
C GLU A 3 10.49 -12.94 -0.69
N VAL A 4 11.70 -13.20 -1.19
CA VAL A 4 12.50 -12.23 -1.95
C VAL A 4 12.51 -12.62 -3.43
N TYR A 5 12.16 -11.67 -4.29
CA TYR A 5 12.15 -11.76 -5.74
C TYR A 5 13.08 -10.69 -6.30
N LEU A 6 14.22 -11.10 -6.80
CA LEU A 6 15.22 -10.20 -7.36
C LEU A 6 15.10 -10.14 -8.88
N PRO A 7 15.26 -8.95 -9.49
CA PRO A 7 15.37 -8.83 -10.94
C PRO A 7 16.69 -9.45 -11.44
N GLU A 8 16.77 -9.70 -12.73
CA GLU A 8 18.05 -10.00 -13.38
C GLU A 8 19.08 -8.90 -13.04
N GLN A 9 20.31 -9.30 -12.76
CA GLN A 9 21.35 -8.41 -12.20
C GLN A 9 21.67 -7.22 -13.12
N ASP A 10 21.62 -7.40 -14.42
CA ASP A 10 21.86 -6.36 -15.43
C ASP A 10 20.70 -5.36 -15.55
N LEU A 11 19.50 -5.73 -15.12
CA LEU A 11 18.34 -4.86 -15.05
C LEU A 11 18.21 -4.11 -13.72
N ALA A 12 18.84 -4.61 -12.65
CA ALA A 12 18.66 -4.09 -11.30
C ALA A 12 18.94 -2.58 -11.21
N ASN A 13 17.97 -1.81 -10.74
CA ASN A 13 18.07 -0.34 -10.62
C ASN A 13 18.24 0.15 -9.17
N GLY A 14 18.34 -0.78 -8.24
CA GLY A 14 18.54 -0.52 -6.81
C GLY A 14 17.27 -0.17 -6.03
N CYS A 15 16.11 -0.06 -6.67
CA CYS A 15 14.85 0.15 -5.98
C CYS A 15 14.28 -1.18 -5.46
N ALA A 16 13.65 -1.15 -4.29
CA ALA A 16 12.96 -2.30 -3.71
C ALA A 16 11.57 -1.94 -3.19
N VAL A 17 10.62 -2.84 -3.39
CA VAL A 17 9.23 -2.70 -2.94
C VAL A 17 8.86 -3.86 -2.03
N VAL A 18 8.52 -3.55 -0.78
CA VAL A 18 7.90 -4.51 0.12
C VAL A 18 6.41 -4.57 -0.20
N LEU A 19 5.96 -5.72 -0.69
CA LEU A 19 4.58 -6.00 -1.09
C LEU A 19 3.78 -6.47 0.11
N CYS A 20 2.76 -5.70 0.49
CA CYS A 20 1.82 -6.04 1.55
C CYS A 20 0.50 -6.47 0.90
N PRO A 21 0.23 -7.79 0.75
CA PRO A 21 -0.95 -8.27 0.05
C PRO A 21 -2.25 -7.97 0.78
N GLY A 22 -3.35 -7.90 0.04
CA GLY A 22 -4.70 -7.81 0.56
C GLY A 22 -5.20 -9.11 1.18
N GLY A 23 -6.46 -9.11 1.60
CA GLY A 23 -7.12 -10.30 2.17
C GLY A 23 -7.84 -10.01 3.49
N ALA A 24 -8.32 -8.78 3.70
CA ALA A 24 -9.14 -8.37 4.83
C ALA A 24 -8.57 -8.77 6.22
N MET A 25 -7.25 -8.83 6.36
CA MET A 25 -6.53 -9.34 7.55
C MET A 25 -6.81 -10.81 7.89
N ARG A 26 -7.45 -11.58 6.99
CA ARG A 26 -7.86 -12.98 7.19
C ARG A 26 -7.04 -13.97 6.39
N TRP A 27 -6.63 -13.58 5.20
CA TRP A 27 -5.77 -14.34 4.29
C TRP A 27 -4.81 -13.39 3.58
N LEU A 28 -3.99 -13.92 2.70
CA LEU A 28 -3.10 -13.14 1.85
C LEU A 28 -3.41 -13.48 0.40
N SER A 29 -3.76 -12.47 -0.40
CA SER A 29 -3.94 -12.57 -1.86
C SER A 29 -2.57 -12.71 -2.54
N TRP A 30 -1.90 -13.85 -2.29
CA TRP A 30 -0.47 -14.01 -2.57
C TRP A 30 -0.17 -14.02 -4.06
N GLU A 31 -0.94 -14.79 -4.84
CA GLU A 31 -0.74 -14.91 -6.27
C GLU A 31 -0.85 -13.55 -6.99
N SER A 32 -1.93 -12.78 -6.72
CA SER A 32 -2.18 -11.51 -7.41
C SER A 32 -1.27 -10.39 -6.92
N ASP A 33 -1.17 -10.23 -5.60
CA ASP A 33 -0.59 -9.05 -4.99
C ASP A 33 0.91 -9.20 -4.73
N VAL A 34 1.42 -10.43 -4.77
CA VAL A 34 2.85 -10.70 -4.58
C VAL A 34 3.48 -11.32 -5.83
N GLU A 35 3.09 -12.52 -6.25
CA GLU A 35 3.80 -13.23 -7.33
C GLU A 35 3.69 -12.50 -8.67
N LYS A 36 2.48 -12.16 -9.11
CA LYS A 36 2.27 -11.39 -10.36
C LYS A 36 2.90 -10.00 -10.27
N MET A 37 2.78 -9.35 -9.11
CA MET A 37 3.36 -8.02 -8.90
C MET A 37 4.88 -8.05 -8.86
N ALA A 38 5.48 -9.08 -8.27
CA ALA A 38 6.93 -9.29 -8.26
C ALA A 38 7.47 -9.48 -9.68
N SER A 39 6.80 -10.29 -10.49
CA SER A 39 7.17 -10.44 -11.92
C SER A 39 7.13 -9.10 -12.65
N PHE A 40 6.05 -8.34 -12.50
CA PHE A 40 5.88 -7.01 -13.09
C PHE A 40 6.99 -6.03 -12.68
N LEU A 41 7.39 -6.03 -11.41
CA LEU A 41 8.45 -5.17 -10.89
C LEU A 41 9.83 -5.62 -11.36
N ASN A 42 10.11 -6.93 -11.30
CA ASN A 42 11.40 -7.50 -11.69
C ASN A 42 11.73 -7.26 -13.17
N GLU A 43 10.73 -7.36 -14.07
CA GLU A 43 10.88 -6.99 -15.48
C GLU A 43 11.34 -5.54 -15.68
N ARG A 44 11.18 -4.69 -14.66
CA ARG A 44 11.56 -3.26 -14.64
C ARG A 44 12.75 -2.96 -13.73
N GLY A 45 13.48 -4.02 -13.35
CA GLY A 45 14.69 -3.90 -12.54
C GLY A 45 14.44 -3.54 -11.07
N ILE A 46 13.23 -3.68 -10.58
CA ILE A 46 12.84 -3.37 -9.19
C ILE A 46 12.77 -4.67 -8.39
N ALA A 47 13.47 -4.76 -7.28
CA ALA A 47 13.35 -5.89 -6.36
C ALA A 47 11.98 -5.88 -5.66
N ALA A 48 11.38 -7.05 -5.50
CA ALA A 48 10.12 -7.20 -4.80
C ALA A 48 10.27 -8.13 -3.60
N ILE A 49 9.68 -7.76 -2.47
CA ILE A 49 9.74 -8.51 -1.23
C ILE A 49 8.31 -8.77 -0.75
N GLY A 50 7.83 -9.97 -0.92
CA GLY A 50 6.51 -10.40 -0.44
C GLY A 50 6.49 -10.55 1.07
N LEU A 51 5.56 -9.87 1.74
CA LEU A 51 5.42 -9.90 3.20
C LEU A 51 4.25 -10.78 3.66
N ARG A 52 4.56 -11.83 4.43
CA ARG A 52 3.56 -12.59 5.17
C ARG A 52 3.43 -12.02 6.59
N TYR A 53 2.52 -11.07 6.75
CA TYR A 53 2.23 -10.41 8.02
C TYR A 53 1.22 -11.20 8.87
N HIS A 54 1.09 -10.86 10.15
CA HIS A 54 0.14 -11.46 11.08
C HIS A 54 -1.30 -11.26 10.63
N LEU A 55 -2.08 -12.36 10.67
CA LEU A 55 -3.47 -12.40 10.28
C LEU A 55 -4.39 -12.59 11.49
N ASN A 56 -5.57 -11.99 11.42
CA ASN A 56 -6.61 -12.18 12.40
C ASN A 56 -7.30 -13.55 12.19
N LYS A 57 -6.99 -14.51 13.04
CA LYS A 57 -7.59 -15.85 13.03
C LYS A 57 -8.86 -15.95 13.87
N ALA A 58 -9.23 -14.92 14.62
CA ALA A 58 -10.46 -14.93 15.41
C ALA A 58 -11.69 -15.05 14.51
N GLN A 59 -12.69 -15.81 14.94
CA GLN A 59 -13.97 -15.84 14.24
C GLN A 59 -14.64 -14.47 14.33
N MET A 60 -15.27 -14.03 13.24
CA MET A 60 -16.09 -12.81 13.29
C MET A 60 -17.22 -13.00 14.28
N PRO A 61 -17.45 -12.07 15.22
CA PRO A 61 -18.61 -12.13 16.08
C PRO A 61 -19.89 -12.23 15.25
N GLN A 62 -20.77 -13.16 15.61
CA GLN A 62 -22.05 -13.30 14.94
C GLN A 62 -22.86 -12.00 15.12
N GLY A 63 -23.33 -11.41 14.02
CA GLY A 63 -24.07 -10.14 14.05
C GLY A 63 -23.21 -8.87 14.10
N MET A 64 -21.90 -8.95 13.89
CA MET A 64 -21.06 -7.76 13.72
C MET A 64 -21.56 -6.93 12.54
N LYS A 65 -22.01 -5.70 12.82
CA LYS A 65 -22.39 -4.74 11.79
C LYS A 65 -21.13 -4.06 11.26
N MET A 66 -20.99 -4.05 9.94
CA MET A 66 -19.99 -3.19 9.32
C MET A 66 -20.32 -1.73 9.62
N PRO A 67 -19.31 -0.84 9.84
CA PRO A 67 -19.57 0.57 9.98
C PRO A 67 -20.30 1.12 8.74
N PRO A 68 -21.06 2.23 8.89
CA PRO A 68 -21.72 2.86 7.77
C PRO A 68 -20.74 3.14 6.63
N MET A 69 -21.14 2.82 5.42
CA MET A 69 -20.31 3.00 4.25
C MET A 69 -20.52 4.42 3.68
N VAL A 70 -19.43 5.16 3.48
CA VAL A 70 -19.47 6.43 2.73
C VAL A 70 -19.50 6.10 1.25
N ASP A 71 -20.58 6.51 0.58
CA ASP A 71 -20.77 6.26 -0.84
C ASP A 71 -20.03 7.33 -1.66
N VAL A 72 -19.09 6.90 -2.49
CA VAL A 72 -18.31 7.80 -3.36
C VAL A 72 -19.15 8.44 -4.48
N THR A 73 -20.36 7.93 -4.74
CA THR A 73 -21.32 8.55 -5.65
C THR A 73 -22.02 9.76 -5.03
N HIS A 74 -21.85 9.99 -3.73
CA HIS A 74 -22.39 11.11 -2.99
C HIS A 74 -21.27 12.05 -2.55
N PRO A 75 -20.82 12.98 -3.41
CA PRO A 75 -19.65 13.83 -3.13
C PRO A 75 -19.81 14.72 -1.90
N GLU A 76 -21.02 14.99 -1.47
CA GLU A 76 -21.32 15.73 -0.24
C GLU A 76 -20.89 14.97 1.03
N GLN A 77 -20.65 13.66 0.94
CA GLN A 77 -20.16 12.84 2.05
C GLN A 77 -18.64 12.85 2.17
N PHE A 78 -17.90 13.25 1.12
CA PHE A 78 -16.44 13.27 1.14
C PHE A 78 -15.84 14.10 2.29
N PRO A 79 -16.35 15.28 2.66
CA PRO A 79 -15.83 16.04 3.79
C PRO A 79 -15.98 15.34 5.12
N GLN A 80 -16.87 14.36 5.22
CA GLN A 80 -17.12 13.57 6.43
C GLN A 80 -16.35 12.23 6.43
N ALA A 81 -15.62 11.94 5.35
CA ALA A 81 -14.83 10.73 5.25
C ALA A 81 -13.68 10.75 6.26
N ASP A 82 -13.48 9.64 6.95
CA ASP A 82 -12.35 9.40 7.84
C ASP A 82 -11.27 8.61 7.08
N ALA A 83 -10.01 9.00 7.26
CA ALA A 83 -8.88 8.23 6.72
C ALA A 83 -8.81 6.80 7.28
N ASN A 84 -9.42 6.57 8.44
CA ASN A 84 -9.68 5.26 9.05
C ASN A 84 -11.18 4.90 8.93
N PRO A 85 -11.68 4.53 7.73
CA PRO A 85 -13.11 4.37 7.48
C PRO A 85 -13.77 3.22 8.24
N MET A 86 -12.98 2.33 8.83
CA MET A 86 -13.46 1.22 9.66
C MET A 86 -13.54 1.60 11.15
N HIS A 87 -13.16 2.83 11.51
CA HIS A 87 -13.13 3.33 12.88
C HIS A 87 -12.42 2.39 13.87
N THR A 88 -11.40 1.67 13.39
CA THR A 88 -10.56 0.82 14.23
C THR A 88 -9.78 1.67 15.24
N THR A 89 -9.41 1.08 16.37
CA THR A 89 -8.71 1.77 17.45
C THR A 89 -7.29 1.25 17.61
N TYR A 90 -6.45 1.98 18.32
CA TYR A 90 -5.10 1.52 18.68
C TYR A 90 -5.08 0.22 19.52
N GLY A 91 -6.22 -0.19 20.07
CA GLY A 91 -6.39 -1.46 20.77
C GLY A 91 -6.47 -2.69 19.85
N ASP A 92 -6.54 -2.52 18.53
CA ASP A 92 -6.49 -3.64 17.59
C ASP A 92 -5.06 -4.18 17.48
N SER A 93 -4.76 -5.18 18.30
CA SER A 93 -3.42 -5.77 18.40
C SER A 93 -2.96 -6.44 17.09
N ILE A 94 -3.86 -6.89 16.23
CA ILE A 94 -3.47 -7.57 14.99
C ILE A 94 -2.88 -6.60 13.97
N ILE A 95 -3.45 -5.40 13.85
CA ILE A 95 -2.90 -4.35 12.98
C ILE A 95 -1.52 -3.94 13.47
N TRP A 96 -1.35 -3.82 14.80
CA TRP A 96 -0.07 -3.49 15.41
C TRP A 96 0.99 -4.56 15.11
N LEU A 97 0.64 -5.85 15.27
CA LEU A 97 1.56 -6.96 14.97
C LEU A 97 1.92 -6.99 13.49
N ALA A 98 0.95 -6.80 12.59
CA ALA A 98 1.21 -6.74 11.16
C ALA A 98 2.11 -5.54 10.77
N ALA A 99 1.93 -4.39 11.43
CA ALA A 99 2.80 -3.22 11.23
C ALA A 99 4.24 -3.49 11.73
N LEU A 100 4.42 -4.22 12.83
CA LEU A 100 5.74 -4.65 13.31
C LEU A 100 6.43 -5.59 12.29
N ASP A 101 5.68 -6.52 11.68
CA ASP A 101 6.22 -7.37 10.62
C ASP A 101 6.68 -6.54 9.41
N ALA A 102 5.89 -5.55 9.01
CA ALA A 102 6.24 -4.68 7.89
C ALA A 102 7.48 -3.81 8.18
N LYS A 103 7.59 -3.26 9.38
CA LYS A 103 8.80 -2.56 9.82
C LYS A 103 10.02 -3.47 9.86
N ALA A 104 9.85 -4.70 10.35
CA ALA A 104 10.94 -5.70 10.34
C ALA A 104 11.37 -6.05 8.92
N ALA A 105 10.45 -6.11 7.96
CA ALA A 105 10.78 -6.32 6.55
C ALA A 105 11.65 -5.19 5.99
N ILE A 106 11.32 -3.91 6.24
CA ILE A 106 12.15 -2.78 5.82
C ILE A 106 13.58 -2.89 6.41
N ARG A 107 13.70 -3.20 7.71
CA ARG A 107 15.03 -3.39 8.33
C ARG A 107 15.80 -4.49 7.65
N MET A 108 15.18 -5.65 7.45
CA MET A 108 15.82 -6.80 6.83
C MET A 108 16.29 -6.49 5.40
N VAL A 109 15.48 -5.79 4.61
CA VAL A 109 15.89 -5.37 3.26
C VAL A 109 17.08 -4.41 3.32
N ARG A 110 17.13 -3.48 4.27
CA ARG A 110 18.28 -2.59 4.48
C ARG A 110 19.54 -3.33 4.92
N GLU A 111 19.40 -4.33 5.77
CA GLU A 111 20.52 -5.17 6.25
C GLU A 111 21.15 -6.00 5.12
N HIS A 112 20.33 -6.52 4.19
CA HIS A 112 20.75 -7.32 3.06
C HIS A 112 20.92 -6.52 1.74
N ALA A 113 20.82 -5.19 1.80
CA ALA A 113 20.77 -4.34 0.61
C ALA A 113 21.99 -4.53 -0.32
N ASP A 114 23.19 -4.67 0.25
CA ASP A 114 24.42 -4.87 -0.52
C ASP A 114 24.42 -6.24 -1.23
N GLU A 115 23.94 -7.30 -0.56
CA GLU A 115 23.80 -8.65 -1.10
C GLU A 115 22.76 -8.71 -2.24
N TRP A 116 21.66 -7.98 -2.09
CA TRP A 116 20.55 -7.98 -3.04
C TRP A 116 20.64 -6.86 -4.10
N HIS A 117 21.75 -6.13 -4.15
CA HIS A 117 21.95 -4.98 -5.07
C HIS A 117 20.88 -3.90 -4.94
N ILE A 118 20.42 -3.63 -3.71
CA ILE A 118 19.42 -2.63 -3.37
C ILE A 118 20.10 -1.39 -2.79
N ASN A 119 19.60 -0.22 -3.15
CA ASN A 119 19.96 1.04 -2.51
C ASN A 119 19.13 1.22 -1.23
N LYS A 120 19.80 1.40 -0.08
CA LYS A 120 19.17 1.55 1.26
C LYS A 120 18.20 2.74 1.36
N ASP A 121 18.32 3.71 0.47
CA ASP A 121 17.48 4.92 0.41
C ASP A 121 16.39 4.84 -0.69
N LYS A 122 16.10 3.64 -1.20
CA LYS A 122 15.10 3.40 -2.26
C LYS A 122 14.21 2.18 -1.94
N ILE A 123 13.80 2.06 -0.70
CA ILE A 123 13.00 0.94 -0.22
C ILE A 123 11.64 1.46 0.24
N GLY A 124 10.56 1.03 -0.41
CA GLY A 124 9.22 1.47 -0.06
C GLY A 124 8.21 0.35 0.08
N PHE A 125 6.98 0.73 0.41
CA PHE A 125 5.84 -0.17 0.46
C PHE A 125 4.94 -0.01 -0.77
N LEU A 126 4.36 -1.13 -1.20
CA LEU A 126 3.14 -1.17 -1.97
C LEU A 126 2.16 -2.11 -1.27
N GLY A 127 1.07 -1.56 -0.76
CA GLY A 127 0.04 -2.32 -0.07
C GLY A 127 -1.26 -2.39 -0.86
N PHE A 128 -1.94 -3.53 -0.79
CA PHE A 128 -3.22 -3.77 -1.44
C PHE A 128 -4.31 -3.99 -0.38
N SER A 129 -5.43 -3.26 -0.46
CA SER A 129 -6.55 -3.42 0.48
C SER A 129 -6.08 -3.40 1.94
N ALA A 130 -6.33 -4.45 2.73
CA ALA A 130 -5.85 -4.56 4.12
C ALA A 130 -4.33 -4.41 4.23
N GLY A 131 -3.55 -4.89 3.26
CA GLY A 131 -2.10 -4.70 3.19
C GLY A 131 -1.70 -3.23 3.04
N GLY A 132 -2.52 -2.40 2.38
CA GLY A 132 -2.35 -0.95 2.36
C GLY A 132 -2.46 -0.35 3.77
N GLY A 133 -3.45 -0.79 4.54
CA GLY A 133 -3.60 -0.40 5.94
C GLY A 133 -2.40 -0.81 6.80
N VAL A 134 -1.85 -2.00 6.57
CA VAL A 134 -0.62 -2.46 7.24
C VAL A 134 0.58 -1.58 6.89
N ALA A 135 0.77 -1.27 5.61
CA ALA A 135 1.86 -0.40 5.14
C ALA A 135 1.74 1.02 5.72
N ILE A 136 0.53 1.59 5.77
CA ILE A 136 0.24 2.89 6.39
C ILE A 136 0.57 2.85 7.88
N ALA A 137 0.07 1.85 8.61
CA ALA A 137 0.32 1.69 10.04
C ALA A 137 1.82 1.55 10.35
N ALA A 138 2.54 0.76 9.56
CA ALA A 138 3.98 0.63 9.66
C ALA A 138 4.69 1.97 9.43
N THR A 139 4.31 2.71 8.40
CA THR A 139 4.91 4.02 8.07
C THR A 139 4.70 5.04 9.18
N MET A 140 3.47 5.15 9.72
CA MET A 140 3.15 6.10 10.79
C MET A 140 3.86 5.79 12.11
N SER A 141 4.09 4.50 12.41
CA SER A 141 4.73 4.06 13.66
C SER A 141 6.23 3.78 13.54
N ALA A 142 6.82 4.01 12.37
CA ALA A 142 8.21 3.70 12.10
C ALA A 142 9.17 4.68 12.78
N THR A 143 10.24 4.15 13.33
CA THR A 143 11.44 4.94 13.63
C THR A 143 12.16 5.31 12.31
N LYS A 144 13.13 6.22 12.37
CA LYS A 144 13.88 6.66 11.18
C LYS A 144 14.49 5.49 10.38
N THR A 145 14.97 4.46 11.06
CA THR A 145 15.61 3.29 10.42
C THR A 145 14.61 2.27 9.85
N GLU A 146 13.36 2.34 10.27
CA GLU A 146 12.27 1.45 9.83
C GLU A 146 11.35 2.10 8.81
N ARG A 147 11.46 3.43 8.63
CA ARG A 147 10.57 4.19 7.76
C ARG A 147 10.88 3.86 6.30
N PRO A 148 9.86 3.58 5.48
CA PRO A 148 10.07 3.42 4.05
C PRO A 148 10.45 4.76 3.42
N ASP A 149 11.13 4.71 2.27
CA ASP A 149 11.50 5.91 1.51
C ASP A 149 10.33 6.40 0.64
N PHE A 150 9.34 5.53 0.39
CA PHE A 150 8.07 5.87 -0.25
C PHE A 150 6.95 4.92 0.22
N LEU A 151 5.72 5.39 0.13
CA LEU A 151 4.53 4.61 0.45
C LEU A 151 3.56 4.63 -0.73
N CYS A 152 3.18 3.45 -1.21
CA CYS A 152 2.12 3.28 -2.19
C CYS A 152 1.00 2.43 -1.60
N THR A 153 -0.26 2.84 -1.81
CA THR A 153 -1.42 2.03 -1.46
C THR A 153 -2.38 1.94 -2.64
N ASN A 154 -2.76 0.72 -2.98
CA ASN A 154 -3.78 0.44 -3.98
C ASN A 154 -5.04 -0.05 -3.26
N PHE A 155 -6.11 0.75 -3.31
CA PHE A 155 -7.41 0.56 -2.62
C PHE A 155 -7.29 0.12 -1.14
N GLY A 156 -6.24 0.54 -0.45
CA GLY A 156 -6.01 0.20 0.96
C GLY A 156 -6.04 1.44 1.85
N PRO A 157 -7.17 1.75 2.52
CA PRO A 157 -7.25 2.86 3.47
C PRO A 157 -6.54 2.52 4.76
N SER A 158 -6.36 3.50 5.62
CA SER A 158 -5.85 3.21 6.96
C SER A 158 -6.79 2.28 7.73
N LEU A 159 -6.20 1.40 8.52
CA LEU A 159 -6.90 0.51 9.46
C LEU A 159 -6.65 0.94 10.91
N MET A 160 -6.20 2.18 11.12
CA MET A 160 -6.01 2.78 12.44
C MET A 160 -6.07 4.31 12.32
N PRO A 161 -6.26 5.04 13.43
CA PRO A 161 -6.23 6.50 13.42
C PRO A 161 -4.95 7.03 12.76
N VAL A 162 -5.10 8.05 11.92
CA VAL A 162 -4.00 8.59 11.12
C VAL A 162 -3.33 9.74 11.88
N THR A 163 -2.01 9.61 12.06
CA THR A 163 -1.13 10.68 12.53
C THR A 163 0.09 10.70 11.64
N VAL A 164 0.10 11.62 10.69
CA VAL A 164 1.18 11.71 9.69
C VAL A 164 2.46 12.21 10.36
N PRO A 165 3.58 11.48 10.28
CA PRO A 165 4.84 11.92 10.87
C PRO A 165 5.40 13.14 10.13
N GLU A 166 6.18 13.99 10.83
CA GLU A 166 6.78 15.20 10.26
C GLU A 166 7.67 14.91 9.04
N ASP A 167 8.39 13.78 9.07
CA ASP A 167 9.26 13.29 8.00
C ASP A 167 8.59 12.18 7.17
N ALA A 168 7.27 12.28 6.96
CA ALA A 168 6.51 11.31 6.18
C ALA A 168 7.07 11.16 4.75
N PRO A 169 7.19 9.93 4.26
CA PRO A 169 7.62 9.69 2.88
C PRO A 169 6.57 10.18 1.88
N PRO A 170 6.95 10.39 0.60
CA PRO A 170 5.99 10.64 -0.45
C PRO A 170 5.00 9.48 -0.56
N LEU A 171 3.72 9.82 -0.74
CA LEU A 171 2.60 8.88 -0.79
C LEU A 171 1.98 8.87 -2.19
N LEU A 172 1.80 7.66 -2.75
CA LEU A 172 0.97 7.42 -3.92
C LEU A 172 -0.25 6.61 -3.52
N ILE A 173 -1.42 7.12 -3.86
CA ILE A 173 -2.70 6.45 -3.64
C ILE A 173 -3.35 6.15 -4.99
N MET A 174 -3.79 4.91 -5.17
CA MET A 174 -4.54 4.50 -6.36
C MET A 174 -5.79 3.73 -5.91
N THR A 175 -6.93 4.06 -6.48
CA THR A 175 -8.19 3.38 -6.16
C THR A 175 -9.21 3.53 -7.28
N ARG A 176 -10.26 2.73 -7.23
CA ARG A 176 -11.45 2.88 -8.06
C ARG A 176 -12.52 3.67 -7.32
N ALA A 177 -13.28 4.47 -8.06
CA ALA A 177 -14.36 5.29 -7.48
C ALA A 177 -15.49 4.44 -6.87
N ASP A 178 -15.74 3.27 -7.44
CA ASP A 178 -16.83 2.37 -7.04
C ASP A 178 -16.47 1.40 -5.89
N HIS A 179 -15.32 1.59 -5.24
CA HIS A 179 -14.98 0.83 -4.03
C HIS A 179 -15.48 1.59 -2.79
N PRO A 180 -16.65 1.23 -2.25
CA PRO A 180 -17.28 1.97 -1.17
C PRO A 180 -16.37 2.11 0.05
N ASN A 181 -16.49 3.17 0.82
CA ASN A 181 -15.67 3.51 1.99
C ASN A 181 -14.18 3.68 1.71
N VAL A 182 -13.63 2.80 0.88
CA VAL A 182 -12.20 2.78 0.59
C VAL A 182 -11.83 4.05 -0.17
N ALA A 183 -12.53 4.40 -1.24
CA ALA A 183 -12.21 5.58 -2.02
C ALA A 183 -12.35 6.88 -1.18
N ALA A 184 -13.42 7.02 -0.41
CA ALA A 184 -13.62 8.16 0.48
C ALA A 184 -12.54 8.23 1.59
N GLY A 185 -12.21 7.09 2.22
CA GLY A 185 -11.14 7.01 3.22
C GLY A 185 -9.77 7.37 2.63
N LEU A 186 -9.51 7.01 1.37
CA LEU A 186 -8.26 7.34 0.69
C LEU A 186 -8.18 8.84 0.29
N VAL A 187 -9.31 9.48 -0.05
CA VAL A 187 -9.37 10.94 -0.20
C VAL A 187 -9.02 11.61 1.14
N ALA A 188 -9.60 11.14 2.24
CA ALA A 188 -9.28 11.66 3.56
C ALA A 188 -7.80 11.45 3.92
N LEU A 189 -7.23 10.27 3.64
CA LEU A 189 -5.80 9.98 3.84
C LEU A 189 -4.91 10.94 3.06
N PHE A 190 -5.24 11.18 1.77
CA PHE A 190 -4.54 12.18 0.96
C PHE A 190 -4.56 13.56 1.64
N MET A 191 -5.72 13.98 2.15
CA MET A 191 -5.85 15.28 2.82
C MET A 191 -5.02 15.35 4.10
N GLU A 192 -4.93 14.27 4.90
CA GLU A 192 -4.08 14.24 6.09
C GLU A 192 -2.59 14.40 5.73
N TRP A 193 -2.10 13.71 4.68
CA TRP A 193 -0.74 13.92 4.18
C TRP A 193 -0.48 15.36 3.73
N LYS A 194 -1.44 15.96 3.01
CA LYS A 194 -1.33 17.35 2.55
C LYS A 194 -1.35 18.35 3.70
N LYS A 195 -2.19 18.15 4.73
CA LYS A 195 -2.21 18.98 5.94
C LYS A 195 -0.87 18.94 6.68
N ALA A 196 -0.21 17.78 6.71
CA ALA A 196 1.13 17.64 7.29
C ALA A 196 2.25 18.24 6.44
N GLY A 197 1.95 18.82 5.27
CA GLY A 197 2.96 19.37 4.35
C GLY A 197 3.72 18.32 3.53
N ALA A 198 3.35 17.05 3.66
CA ALA A 198 4.01 15.96 2.97
C ALA A 198 3.58 15.85 1.48
N ASN A 199 4.43 15.22 0.67
CA ASN A 199 4.11 14.97 -0.73
C ASN A 199 3.11 13.82 -0.85
N ALA A 200 2.00 14.05 -1.54
CA ALA A 200 1.00 13.02 -1.81
C ALA A 200 0.40 13.20 -3.20
N GLU A 201 0.09 12.08 -3.84
CA GLU A 201 -0.56 11.99 -5.14
C GLU A 201 -1.70 10.96 -5.05
N LEU A 202 -2.86 11.25 -5.68
CA LEU A 202 -4.06 10.43 -5.63
C LEU A 202 -4.65 10.24 -7.02
N HIS A 203 -4.85 8.98 -7.42
CA HIS A 203 -5.58 8.60 -8.63
C HIS A 203 -6.85 7.85 -8.25
N ILE A 204 -8.00 8.33 -8.73
CA ILE A 204 -9.30 7.68 -8.60
C ILE A 204 -9.81 7.38 -10.00
N TYR A 205 -9.88 6.10 -10.35
CA TYR A 205 -10.34 5.63 -11.65
C TYR A 205 -11.86 5.51 -11.64
N GLY A 206 -12.53 6.18 -12.60
CA GLY A 206 -13.98 6.27 -12.63
C GLY A 206 -14.70 5.06 -13.23
N ASP A 207 -13.97 4.25 -14.00
CA ASP A 207 -14.51 3.12 -14.78
C ASP A 207 -14.36 1.77 -14.07
N GLY A 208 -14.58 1.72 -12.81
CA GLY A 208 -14.29 0.70 -11.83
C GLY A 208 -14.73 -0.74 -12.09
N LYS A 209 -14.66 -1.24 -13.31
CA LYS A 209 -14.96 -2.64 -13.66
C LYS A 209 -13.69 -3.49 -13.60
N GLY A 210 -13.81 -4.70 -13.05
CA GLY A 210 -12.75 -5.69 -13.01
C GLY A 210 -11.97 -5.73 -11.68
N PRO A 211 -11.05 -6.66 -11.55
CA PRO A 211 -10.23 -6.85 -10.36
C PRO A 211 -9.24 -5.70 -10.17
N TYR A 212 -8.79 -5.52 -8.93
CA TYR A 212 -7.75 -4.55 -8.57
C TYR A 212 -6.32 -5.06 -8.80
N GLU A 213 -6.17 -6.22 -9.42
CA GLU A 213 -4.89 -6.80 -9.79
C GLU A 213 -4.31 -6.15 -11.06
N LEU A 214 -3.07 -6.49 -11.39
CA LEU A 214 -2.50 -6.14 -12.67
C LEU A 214 -3.35 -6.73 -13.80
N MET A 215 -3.77 -5.88 -14.72
CA MET A 215 -4.67 -6.24 -15.81
C MET A 215 -3.94 -6.13 -17.16
N PRO A 216 -4.34 -6.93 -18.14
CA PRO A 216 -3.92 -6.70 -19.51
C PRO A 216 -4.29 -5.30 -19.99
N GLN A 217 -3.44 -4.68 -20.79
CA GLN A 217 -3.70 -3.34 -21.35
C GLN A 217 -4.60 -3.51 -22.59
N THR A 218 -5.91 -3.59 -22.37
CA THR A 218 -6.90 -3.74 -23.46
C THR A 218 -7.35 -2.39 -24.01
N GLY A 219 -7.21 -1.33 -23.22
CA GLY A 219 -7.73 0.01 -23.53
C GLY A 219 -9.23 0.15 -23.25
N GLU A 220 -9.84 -0.81 -22.58
CA GLU A 220 -11.27 -0.79 -22.26
C GLU A 220 -11.55 0.03 -21.00
N THR A 221 -10.60 0.11 -20.06
CA THR A 221 -10.76 0.86 -18.81
C THR A 221 -9.51 1.66 -18.46
N THR A 222 -9.67 2.80 -17.79
CA THR A 222 -8.53 3.58 -17.29
C THR A 222 -7.87 2.91 -16.08
N THR A 223 -8.58 2.06 -15.36
CA THR A 223 -8.03 1.29 -14.22
C THR A 223 -6.85 0.41 -14.64
N GLU A 224 -6.83 -0.10 -15.87
CA GLU A 224 -5.71 -0.89 -16.40
C GLU A 224 -4.37 -0.18 -16.31
N THR A 225 -4.37 1.15 -16.30
CA THR A 225 -3.14 1.96 -16.35
C THR A 225 -2.43 2.10 -15.00
N TRP A 226 -3.01 1.63 -13.90
CA TRP A 226 -2.47 1.89 -12.56
C TRP A 226 -1.03 1.40 -12.37
N GLY A 227 -0.68 0.23 -12.93
CA GLY A 227 0.69 -0.29 -12.87
C GLY A 227 1.69 0.63 -13.60
N SER A 228 1.29 1.16 -14.77
CA SER A 228 2.10 2.15 -15.52
C SER A 228 2.21 3.47 -14.76
N GLN A 229 1.16 3.93 -14.10
CA GLN A 229 1.19 5.12 -13.25
C GLN A 229 2.15 4.96 -12.07
N LEU A 230 2.16 3.79 -11.42
CA LEU A 230 3.13 3.48 -10.37
C LEU A 230 4.58 3.64 -10.88
N ILE A 231 4.89 3.07 -12.05
CA ILE A 231 6.23 3.15 -12.62
C ILE A 231 6.61 4.59 -12.99
N GLN A 232 5.69 5.36 -13.58
CA GLN A 232 5.91 6.77 -13.90
C GLN A 232 6.14 7.60 -12.63
N TRP A 233 5.37 7.34 -11.57
CA TRP A 233 5.53 8.02 -10.30
C TRP A 233 6.91 7.71 -9.66
N LEU A 234 7.32 6.44 -9.64
CA LEU A 234 8.65 6.05 -9.13
C LEU A 234 9.79 6.74 -9.91
N LYS A 235 9.66 6.89 -11.25
CA LYS A 235 10.60 7.67 -12.07
C LYS A 235 10.59 9.14 -11.71
N ALA A 236 9.42 9.76 -11.62
CA ALA A 236 9.28 11.17 -11.28
C ALA A 236 9.87 11.51 -9.90
N LYS A 237 9.77 10.57 -8.95
CA LYS A 237 10.36 10.67 -7.60
C LYS A 237 11.84 10.23 -7.56
N LYS A 238 12.43 9.81 -8.67
CA LYS A 238 13.85 9.39 -8.80
C LYS A 238 14.20 8.11 -8.01
N PHE A 239 13.23 7.29 -7.69
CA PHE A 239 13.49 5.97 -7.10
C PHE A 239 14.02 5.00 -8.16
N ILE A 240 13.57 5.15 -9.41
CA ILE A 240 14.09 4.42 -10.58
C ILE A 240 14.47 5.39 -11.69
N ARG A 241 15.19 4.89 -12.71
CA ARG A 241 15.59 5.64 -13.91
C ARG A 241 14.53 5.63 -14.99
#